data_acbf516c2301e698c947142c4592d61a
#
_entry.id   acbf516c2301e698c947142c4592d61a
#
_cell.length_a   1.000
_cell.length_b   1.000
_cell.length_c   1.000
_cell.angle_alpha   90.00
_cell.angle_beta   90.00
_cell.angle_gamma   90.00
#
_symmetry.space_group_name_H-M   'P 1'
#
loop_
_entity.id
_entity.type
_entity.pdbx_description
1 polymer ?
#
loop_
_entity_poly.entity_id
_entity_poly.type
_entity_poly.pdbx_seq_one_letter_code
_entity_poly.pdbx_strand_id
1 'polypeptide(L)'
;MDLINKIYTAEGRLNRLRYIKYMILLAIMGAVGTFVTSSMATFLTGDPEGMLVKLVTAAWGIAAVTGNIMLMIRRIHDLGKSGYFALVALIPIIGFIFSVYLFCAPGQVGWNQYGEDPLDS
;
A
#
# COMPACT_ATOMS: atom_id res chain seq x y z
N MET A 1 2.89 -4.75 15.88
CA MET A 1 4.08 -4.96 15.03
C MET A 1 3.79 -5.90 13.87
N ASP A 2 3.05 -6.98 14.11
CA ASP A 2 2.74 -7.94 13.05
C ASP A 2 2.00 -7.31 11.87
N LEU A 3 1.07 -6.38 12.12
CA LEU A 3 0.34 -5.71 11.05
C LEU A 3 1.27 -4.90 10.15
N ILE A 4 2.20 -4.17 10.75
CA ILE A 4 3.18 -3.38 10.01
C ILE A 4 4.05 -4.30 9.15
N ASN A 5 4.52 -5.41 9.72
CA ASN A 5 5.32 -6.38 8.99
C ASN A 5 4.53 -7.03 7.84
N LYS A 6 3.24 -7.22 8.02
CA LYS A 6 2.38 -7.79 6.97
C LYS A 6 2.14 -6.83 5.82
N ILE A 7 2.17 -5.53 6.07
CA ILE A 7 2.00 -4.51 5.03
C ILE A 7 3.33 -4.21 4.33
N TYR A 8 4.39 -4.01 5.10
CA TYR A 8 5.69 -3.55 4.58
C TYR A 8 6.59 -4.73 4.22
N THR A 9 6.13 -5.56 3.29
CA THR A 9 6.92 -6.61 2.69
C THR A 9 6.50 -6.77 1.22
N ALA A 10 7.46 -7.04 0.36
CA ALA A 10 7.21 -7.26 -1.06
C ALA A 10 7.28 -8.74 -1.43
N GLU A 11 7.43 -9.62 -0.43
CA GLU A 11 7.53 -11.06 -0.65
C GLU A 11 6.18 -11.74 -0.52
N GLY A 12 5.96 -12.77 -1.33
CA GLY A 12 4.77 -13.60 -1.25
C GLY A 12 3.62 -13.13 -2.12
N ARG A 13 2.44 -13.64 -1.81
CA ARG A 13 1.21 -13.41 -2.55
C ARG A 13 0.14 -12.84 -1.63
N LEU A 14 -0.79 -12.09 -2.23
CA LEU A 14 -1.86 -11.46 -1.48
C LEU A 14 -3.18 -11.64 -2.24
N ASN A 15 -4.19 -12.26 -1.61
CA ASN A 15 -5.49 -12.45 -2.26
C ASN A 15 -6.28 -11.13 -2.32
N ARG A 16 -7.39 -11.11 -3.07
CA ARG A 16 -8.21 -9.90 -3.24
C ARG A 16 -8.65 -9.29 -1.91
N LEU A 17 -9.18 -10.13 -1.04
CA LEU A 17 -9.75 -9.69 0.22
C LEU A 17 -8.69 -9.06 1.12
N ARG A 18 -7.53 -9.73 1.24
CA ARG A 18 -6.44 -9.21 2.06
C ARG A 18 -5.85 -7.94 1.44
N TYR A 19 -5.76 -7.88 0.12
CA TYR A 19 -5.27 -6.69 -0.56
C TYR A 19 -6.16 -5.49 -0.26
N ILE A 20 -7.47 -5.65 -0.41
CA ILE A 20 -8.44 -4.59 -0.12
C ILE A 20 -8.36 -4.20 1.34
N LYS A 21 -8.32 -5.19 2.24
CA LYS A 21 -8.24 -4.95 3.69
C LYS A 21 -7.00 -4.14 4.06
N TYR A 22 -5.83 -4.55 3.56
CA TYR A 22 -4.59 -3.86 3.90
C TYR A 22 -4.51 -2.47 3.26
N MET A 23 -5.07 -2.29 2.07
CA MET A 23 -5.13 -0.97 1.45
C MET A 23 -6.00 -0.01 2.26
N ILE A 24 -7.13 -0.48 2.76
CA ILE A 24 -8.01 0.31 3.63
C ILE A 24 -7.30 0.65 4.94
N LEU A 25 -6.66 -0.34 5.57
CA LEU A 25 -5.93 -0.12 6.82
C LEU A 25 -4.80 0.88 6.63
N LEU A 26 -4.06 0.77 5.52
CA LEU A 26 -2.97 1.69 5.22
C LEU A 26 -3.51 3.11 5.02
N ALA A 27 -4.64 3.26 4.32
CA ALA A 27 -5.26 4.57 4.12
C ALA A 27 -5.72 5.19 5.45
N ILE A 28 -6.32 4.39 6.33
CA ILE A 28 -6.77 4.86 7.64
C ILE A 28 -5.58 5.27 8.50
N MET A 29 -4.55 4.42 8.58
CA MET A 29 -3.35 4.71 9.37
C MET A 29 -2.65 5.97 8.86
N GLY A 30 -2.55 6.13 7.55
CA GLY A 30 -1.93 7.31 6.96
C GLY A 30 -2.73 8.58 7.24
N ALA A 31 -4.05 8.52 7.10
CA ALA A 31 -4.92 9.67 7.36
C ALA A 31 -4.89 10.09 8.82
N VAL A 32 -5.04 9.12 9.75
CA VAL A 32 -5.02 9.41 11.18
C VAL A 32 -3.65 9.91 11.61
N GLY A 33 -2.59 9.23 11.19
CA GLY A 33 -1.22 9.62 11.54
C GLY A 33 -0.88 11.01 11.04
N THR A 34 -1.24 11.31 9.79
CA THR A 34 -1.01 12.65 9.22
C THR A 34 -1.77 13.71 10.00
N PHE A 35 -3.06 13.46 10.28
CA PHE A 35 -3.89 14.41 11.02
C PHE A 35 -3.32 14.69 12.40
N VAL A 36 -3.02 13.64 13.18
CA VAL A 36 -2.53 13.77 14.54
C VAL A 36 -1.19 14.48 14.59
N THR A 37 -0.23 14.04 13.78
CA THR A 37 1.12 14.61 13.84
C THR A 37 1.18 16.00 13.24
N SER A 38 0.42 16.31 12.20
CA SER A 38 0.35 17.66 11.64
C SER A 38 -0.31 18.62 12.63
N SER A 39 -1.35 18.18 13.34
CA SER A 39 -2.00 18.99 14.37
C SER A 39 -1.05 19.28 15.52
N MET A 40 -0.29 18.28 15.96
CA MET A 40 0.72 18.49 17.00
C MET A 40 1.82 19.43 16.57
N ALA A 41 2.30 19.31 15.33
CA ALA A 41 3.32 20.20 14.79
C ALA A 41 2.81 21.64 14.70
N THR A 42 1.56 21.82 14.28
CA THR A 42 0.92 23.13 14.23
C THR A 42 0.81 23.75 15.63
N PHE A 43 0.40 22.94 16.62
CA PHE A 43 0.29 23.38 18.00
C PHE A 43 1.65 23.80 18.56
N LEU A 44 2.70 23.02 18.31
CA LEU A 44 4.03 23.29 18.85
C LEU A 44 4.72 24.51 18.20
N THR A 45 4.48 24.72 16.90
CA THR A 45 5.13 25.80 16.15
C THR A 45 4.26 27.03 15.97
N GLY A 46 2.94 26.88 16.12
CA GLY A 46 1.98 27.96 15.87
C GLY A 46 1.78 28.27 14.40
N ASP A 47 2.29 27.43 13.48
CA ASP A 47 2.27 27.71 12.05
C ASP A 47 1.85 26.46 11.24
N PRO A 48 0.61 26.42 10.73
CA PRO A 48 0.13 25.29 9.93
C PRO A 48 0.83 25.15 8.58
N GLU A 49 1.54 26.16 8.12
CA GLU A 49 2.28 26.16 6.86
C GLU A 49 3.78 26.00 7.09
N GLY A 50 4.20 25.73 8.32
CA GLY A 50 5.60 25.65 8.68
C GLY A 50 6.33 24.42 8.17
N MET A 51 7.66 24.48 8.27
CA MET A 51 8.52 23.40 7.80
C MET A 51 8.26 22.09 8.53
N LEU A 52 8.01 22.14 9.84
CA LEU A 52 7.75 20.92 10.62
C LEU A 52 6.51 20.19 10.12
N VAL A 53 5.43 20.93 9.84
CA VAL A 53 4.20 20.34 9.29
C VAL A 53 4.46 19.71 7.94
N LYS A 54 5.23 20.40 7.08
CA LYS A 54 5.57 19.88 5.75
C LYS A 54 6.42 18.62 5.82
N LEU A 55 7.39 18.58 6.73
CA LEU A 55 8.24 17.40 6.91
C LEU A 55 7.46 16.19 7.41
N VAL A 56 6.57 16.42 8.38
CA VAL A 56 5.73 15.36 8.94
C VAL A 56 4.79 14.80 7.86
N THR A 57 4.15 15.69 7.12
CA THR A 57 3.23 15.29 6.04
C THR A 57 3.97 14.51 4.94
N ALA A 58 5.16 14.96 4.58
CA ALA A 58 5.98 14.28 3.57
C ALA A 58 6.38 12.88 4.05
N ALA A 59 6.75 12.75 5.33
CA ALA A 59 7.14 11.45 5.89
C ALA A 59 5.98 10.45 5.82
N TRP A 60 4.77 10.86 6.19
CA TRP A 60 3.60 10.01 6.09
C TRP A 60 3.27 9.65 4.64
N GLY A 61 3.44 10.62 3.72
CA GLY A 61 3.24 10.37 2.29
C GLY A 61 4.19 9.33 1.74
N ILE A 62 5.46 9.42 2.09
CA ILE A 62 6.47 8.45 1.67
C ILE A 62 6.13 7.06 2.22
N ALA A 63 5.75 6.97 3.49
CA ALA A 63 5.37 5.70 4.10
C ALA A 63 4.14 5.09 3.41
N ALA A 64 3.14 5.91 3.09
CA ALA A 64 1.93 5.46 2.41
C ALA A 64 2.22 4.94 1.01
N VAL A 65 3.02 5.66 0.23
CA VAL A 65 3.40 5.25 -1.13
C VAL A 65 4.20 3.95 -1.08
N THR A 66 5.15 3.86 -0.15
CA THR A 66 5.97 2.64 0.00
C THR A 66 5.09 1.43 0.32
N GLY A 67 4.20 1.58 1.28
CA GLY A 67 3.27 0.50 1.66
C GLY A 67 2.34 0.10 0.50
N ASN A 68 1.83 1.09 -0.24
CA ASN A 68 1.00 0.85 -1.42
C ASN A 68 1.74 0.02 -2.47
N ILE A 69 2.98 0.38 -2.75
CA ILE A 69 3.79 -0.32 -3.74
C ILE A 69 4.03 -1.77 -3.30
N MET A 70 4.38 -1.97 -2.04
CA MET A 70 4.63 -3.31 -1.51
C MET A 70 3.39 -4.20 -1.57
N LEU A 71 2.24 -3.68 -1.18
CA LEU A 71 0.98 -4.42 -1.27
C LEU A 71 0.62 -4.73 -2.72
N MET A 72 0.83 -3.78 -3.61
CA MET A 72 0.58 -3.95 -5.04
C MET A 72 1.46 -5.06 -5.62
N ILE A 73 2.75 -5.07 -5.27
CA ILE A 73 3.69 -6.11 -5.74
C ILE A 73 3.21 -7.49 -5.31
N ARG A 74 2.81 -7.64 -4.05
CA ARG A 74 2.32 -8.93 -3.54
C ARG A 74 1.03 -9.36 -4.22
N ARG A 75 0.16 -8.41 -4.54
CA ARG A 75 -1.08 -8.69 -5.27
C ARG A 75 -0.78 -9.13 -6.70
N ILE A 76 0.20 -8.48 -7.34
CA ILE A 76 0.65 -8.85 -8.68
C ILE A 76 1.24 -10.27 -8.65
N HIS A 77 1.98 -10.62 -7.60
CA HIS A 77 2.50 -11.98 -7.41
C HIS A 77 1.38 -13.02 -7.31
N ASP A 78 0.27 -12.67 -6.69
CA ASP A 78 -0.89 -13.56 -6.60
C ASP A 78 -1.49 -13.86 -7.98
N LEU A 79 -1.32 -12.92 -8.92
CA LEU A 79 -1.73 -13.08 -10.31
C LEU A 79 -0.67 -13.81 -11.15
N GLY A 80 0.44 -14.21 -10.55
CA GLY A 80 1.52 -14.94 -11.24
C GLY A 80 2.43 -14.07 -12.08
N LYS A 81 2.40 -12.75 -11.87
CA LYS A 81 3.18 -11.78 -12.66
C LYS A 81 4.31 -11.20 -11.81
N SER A 82 5.35 -10.69 -12.50
CA SER A 82 6.47 -10.02 -11.84
C SER A 82 6.03 -8.72 -11.17
N GLY A 83 6.61 -8.41 -10.01
CA GLY A 83 6.37 -7.15 -9.31
C GLY A 83 6.69 -5.91 -10.14
N TYR A 84 7.50 -6.02 -11.19
CA TYR A 84 7.78 -4.92 -12.09
C TYR A 84 6.53 -4.38 -12.79
N PHE A 85 5.45 -5.17 -12.87
CA PHE A 85 4.17 -4.68 -13.40
C PHE A 85 3.59 -3.55 -12.55
N ALA A 86 4.06 -3.35 -11.31
CA ALA A 86 3.66 -2.20 -10.50
C ALA A 86 4.00 -0.87 -11.19
N LEU A 87 5.00 -0.84 -12.06
CA LEU A 87 5.35 0.35 -12.82
C LEU A 87 4.22 0.81 -13.77
N VAL A 88 3.36 -0.11 -14.18
CA VAL A 88 2.19 0.19 -15.01
C VAL A 88 1.24 1.16 -14.29
N ALA A 89 1.19 1.08 -12.95
CA ALA A 89 0.33 1.95 -12.15
C ALA A 89 0.74 3.42 -12.22
N LEU A 90 1.97 3.70 -12.66
CA LEU A 90 2.46 5.08 -12.82
C LEU A 90 1.96 5.75 -14.09
N ILE A 91 1.39 4.98 -15.03
CA ILE A 91 0.89 5.51 -16.30
C ILE A 91 -0.53 6.03 -16.07
N PRO A 92 -0.81 7.33 -16.34
CA PRO A 92 -2.17 7.87 -16.18
C PRO A 92 -3.19 7.08 -17.01
N ILE A 93 -4.39 6.94 -16.54
CA ILE A 93 -5.50 6.20 -17.16
C ILE A 93 -5.23 4.69 -17.17
N ILE A 94 -4.15 4.22 -17.78
CA ILE A 94 -3.77 2.79 -17.81
C ILE A 94 -3.52 2.32 -16.38
N GLY A 95 -2.84 3.13 -15.57
CA GLY A 95 -2.60 2.83 -14.16
C GLY A 95 -3.88 2.70 -13.36
N PHE A 96 -4.86 3.57 -13.63
CA PHE A 96 -6.17 3.48 -12.98
C PHE A 96 -6.87 2.16 -13.32
N ILE A 97 -6.91 1.81 -14.61
CA ILE A 97 -7.51 0.55 -15.07
C ILE A 97 -6.79 -0.65 -14.46
N PHE A 98 -5.48 -0.61 -14.40
CA PHE A 98 -4.67 -1.67 -13.80
C PHE A 98 -4.97 -1.81 -12.32
N SER A 99 -5.13 -0.70 -11.61
CA SER A 99 -5.48 -0.72 -10.18
C SER A 99 -6.83 -1.39 -9.93
N VAL A 100 -7.83 -1.07 -10.75
CA VAL A 100 -9.13 -1.72 -10.68
C VAL A 100 -9.00 -3.21 -10.94
N TYR A 101 -8.19 -3.59 -11.91
CA TYR A 101 -7.91 -4.99 -12.21
C TYR A 101 -7.34 -5.73 -10.98
N LEU A 102 -6.39 -5.10 -10.28
CA LEU A 102 -5.80 -5.71 -9.08
C LEU A 102 -6.81 -5.94 -7.97
N PHE A 103 -7.83 -5.07 -7.86
CA PHE A 103 -8.89 -5.23 -6.86
C PHE A 103 -9.88 -6.33 -7.23
N CYS A 104 -10.06 -6.61 -8.50
CA CYS A 104 -11.15 -7.44 -9.00
C CYS A 104 -10.73 -8.82 -9.51
N ALA A 105 -9.52 -8.94 -10.05
CA ALA A 105 -9.08 -10.18 -10.70
C ALA A 105 -8.89 -11.32 -9.69
N PRO A 106 -9.24 -12.55 -10.05
CA PRO A 106 -8.90 -13.70 -9.22
C PRO A 106 -7.40 -14.00 -9.33
N GLY A 107 -6.79 -14.43 -8.23
CA GLY A 107 -5.40 -14.87 -8.24
C GLY A 107 -5.24 -16.24 -8.87
N GLN A 108 -4.00 -16.66 -9.07
CA GLN A 108 -3.71 -18.01 -9.56
C GLN A 108 -4.06 -19.05 -8.48
N VAL A 109 -4.67 -20.14 -8.91
CA VAL A 109 -5.00 -21.27 -8.02
C VAL A 109 -3.74 -22.07 -7.75
N GLY A 110 -3.53 -22.44 -6.48
CA GLY A 110 -2.40 -23.26 -6.08
C GLY A 110 -1.08 -22.48 -5.99
N TRP A 111 0.01 -23.21 -5.80
CA TRP A 111 1.35 -22.64 -5.73
C TRP A 111 1.75 -22.00 -7.05
N ASN A 112 2.48 -20.91 -6.97
CA ASN A 112 3.17 -20.36 -8.13
C ASN A 112 4.61 -19.98 -7.70
N GLN A 113 5.36 -19.35 -8.59
CA GLN A 113 6.75 -19.00 -8.31
C GLN A 113 6.92 -18.04 -7.11
N TYR A 114 5.85 -17.44 -6.61
CA TYR A 114 5.88 -16.50 -5.48
C TYR A 114 5.35 -17.09 -4.19
N GLY A 115 4.92 -18.34 -4.21
CA GLY A 115 4.53 -19.05 -3.02
C GLY A 115 3.20 -19.76 -3.08
N GLU A 116 2.71 -20.09 -1.90
CA GLU A 116 1.47 -20.79 -1.66
C GLU A 116 0.26 -19.95 -2.02
N ASP A 117 -0.82 -20.61 -2.47
CA ASP A 117 -2.09 -19.94 -2.74
C ASP A 117 -2.64 -19.36 -1.41
N PRO A 118 -2.81 -18.04 -1.28
CA PRO A 118 -3.31 -17.45 -0.03
C PRO A 118 -4.74 -17.87 0.32
N LEU A 119 -5.51 -18.40 -0.62
CA LEU A 119 -6.85 -18.90 -0.34
C LEU A 119 -6.83 -20.29 0.31
N ASP A 120 -5.71 -21.00 0.20
CA ASP A 120 -5.54 -22.32 0.80
C ASP A 120 -4.94 -22.27 2.21
N SER A 121 -4.52 -21.11 2.67
CA SER A 121 -3.84 -20.96 3.97
C SER A 121 -4.73 -20.35 5.05
#